data_c121e39e3d5bd460af485f655333108a
#
_entry.id   c121e39e3d5bd460af485f655333108a
#
_cell.length_a   1.000
_cell.length_b   1.000
_cell.length_c   1.000
_cell.angle_alpha   90.00
_cell.angle_beta   90.00
_cell.angle_gamma   90.00
#
_symmetry.space_group_name_H-M   'P 1'
#
loop_
_entity.id
_entity.type
_entity.pdbx_description
1 polymer ?
#
loop_
_entity_poly.entity_id
_entity_poly.type
_entity_poly.pdbx_seq_one_letter_code
_entity_poly.pdbx_strand_id
1 'polypeptide(L)'
;MAHTLLLLETAYHRIGERIRALSDDLDILAMDGAGAFRLNGAPHKAAIDPTLAWMGLDLYRCPQAAKFSAAVTDAANLAWVQTALAGVEAPIYRGLLKRGVRLCSSDAQAPSIADFIVGCVLGHFQQYARRLALQADKVWQPVDFRELSSNHWLIIGYA
;
A
#
# COMPACT_ATOMS: atom_id res chain seq x y z
N MET A 1 18.49 21.83 4.48
CA MET A 1 17.52 22.06 3.37
C MET A 1 16.21 21.44 3.81
N ALA A 2 15.12 22.22 3.78
CA ALA A 2 13.80 21.66 4.07
C ALA A 2 13.46 20.59 3.03
N HIS A 3 12.98 19.44 3.48
CA HIS A 3 12.50 18.37 2.61
C HIS A 3 11.00 18.54 2.36
N THR A 4 10.55 18.25 1.14
CA THR A 4 9.13 18.23 0.81
C THR A 4 8.68 16.82 0.51
N LEU A 5 7.75 16.29 1.31
CA LEU A 5 7.16 14.97 1.14
C LEU A 5 5.83 15.06 0.40
N LEU A 6 5.78 14.48 -0.80
CA LEU A 6 4.54 14.29 -1.55
C LEU A 6 3.81 13.03 -1.10
N LEU A 7 2.51 13.18 -0.77
CA LEU A 7 1.61 12.07 -0.44
C LEU A 7 0.16 12.40 -0.84
N LEU A 8 -0.73 11.42 -0.77
CA LEU A 8 -2.17 11.68 -0.95
C LEU A 8 -2.78 12.29 0.32
N GLU A 9 -3.78 13.14 0.15
CA GLU A 9 -4.51 13.77 1.26
C GLU A 9 -5.12 12.73 2.21
N THR A 10 -5.57 11.59 1.69
CA THR A 10 -6.04 10.45 2.49
C THR A 10 -4.97 9.90 3.44
N ALA A 11 -3.73 9.82 3.01
CA ALA A 11 -2.60 9.46 3.86
C ALA A 11 -2.29 10.60 4.87
N TYR A 12 -2.31 11.86 4.41
CA TYR A 12 -2.09 13.01 5.25
C TYR A 12 -3.04 13.05 6.46
N HIS A 13 -4.34 12.81 6.25
CA HIS A 13 -5.33 12.79 7.33
C HIS A 13 -5.10 11.65 8.33
N ARG A 14 -4.52 10.53 7.90
CA ARG A 14 -4.27 9.38 8.80
C ARG A 14 -2.99 9.49 9.61
N ILE A 15 -1.92 10.02 9.00
CA ILE A 15 -0.57 9.94 9.56
C ILE A 15 0.20 11.27 9.50
N GLY A 16 -0.40 12.34 8.99
CA GLY A 16 0.29 13.63 8.77
C GLY A 16 0.89 14.22 10.04
N GLU A 17 0.17 14.17 11.18
CA GLU A 17 0.69 14.63 12.47
C GLU A 17 1.89 13.80 12.94
N ARG A 18 1.84 12.48 12.75
CA ARG A 18 2.95 11.60 13.12
C ARG A 18 4.18 11.85 12.26
N ILE A 19 3.98 12.15 10.97
CA ILE A 19 5.08 12.49 10.06
C ILE A 19 5.70 13.83 10.47
N ARG A 20 4.90 14.85 10.77
CA ARG A 20 5.39 16.15 11.23
C ARG A 20 6.19 16.06 12.52
N ALA A 21 5.81 15.17 13.43
CA ALA A 21 6.54 14.95 14.68
C ALA A 21 7.94 14.33 14.46
N LEU A 22 8.29 13.87 13.25
CA LEU A 22 9.60 13.30 12.97
C LEU A 22 10.66 14.37 12.66
N SER A 23 10.26 15.53 12.13
CA SER A 23 11.19 16.60 11.78
C SER A 23 10.47 17.92 11.55
N ASP A 24 11.03 19.00 12.11
CA ASP A 24 10.56 20.38 11.89
C ASP A 24 10.93 20.88 10.49
N ASP A 25 11.91 20.28 9.83
CA ASP A 25 12.39 20.62 8.48
C ASP A 25 11.61 19.89 7.34
N LEU A 26 10.44 19.32 7.65
CA LEU A 26 9.67 18.56 6.69
C LEU A 26 8.36 19.26 6.32
N ASP A 27 8.30 19.74 5.08
CA ASP A 27 7.07 20.21 4.46
C ASP A 27 6.25 19.04 3.90
N ILE A 28 4.93 19.07 4.07
CA ILE A 28 4.04 18.04 3.52
C ILE A 28 3.22 18.62 2.38
N LEU A 29 3.42 18.07 1.18
CA LEU A 29 2.66 18.37 -0.02
C LEU A 29 1.62 17.26 -0.23
N ALA A 30 0.35 17.56 0.05
CA ALA A 30 -0.75 16.61 -0.09
C ALA A 30 -1.51 16.85 -1.40
N MET A 31 -1.79 15.78 -2.16
CA MET A 31 -2.67 15.82 -3.33
C MET A 31 -4.05 15.27 -2.96
N ASP A 32 -5.11 16.03 -3.21
CA ASP A 32 -6.49 15.60 -3.00
C ASP A 32 -7.04 14.73 -4.13
N GLY A 33 -8.28 14.21 -3.96
CA GLY A 33 -8.94 13.36 -4.94
C GLY A 33 -9.29 14.05 -6.26
N ALA A 34 -9.31 15.38 -6.31
CA ALA A 34 -9.49 16.19 -7.51
C ALA A 34 -8.15 16.51 -8.20
N GLY A 35 -7.03 16.15 -7.57
CA GLY A 35 -5.69 16.39 -8.05
C GLY A 35 -5.16 17.81 -7.73
N ALA A 36 -5.79 18.51 -6.78
CA ALA A 36 -5.24 19.78 -6.30
C ALA A 36 -4.21 19.52 -5.19
N PHE A 37 -3.22 20.40 -5.09
CA PHE A 37 -2.14 20.28 -4.13
C PHE A 37 -2.29 21.25 -2.97
N ARG A 38 -1.91 20.80 -1.78
CA ARG A 38 -1.86 21.60 -0.56
C ARG A 38 -0.51 21.43 0.12
N LEU A 39 0.16 22.53 0.40
CA LEU A 39 1.41 22.54 1.17
C LEU A 39 1.09 22.86 2.63
N ASN A 40 1.38 21.94 3.53
CA ASN A 40 1.07 22.07 4.95
C ASN A 40 -0.39 22.45 5.24
N GLY A 41 -1.32 21.96 4.40
CA GLY A 41 -2.76 22.23 4.50
C GLY A 41 -3.24 23.47 3.73
N ALA A 42 -2.35 24.38 3.29
CA ALA A 42 -2.72 25.54 2.49
C ALA A 42 -2.73 25.21 0.97
N PRO A 43 -3.64 25.77 0.15
CA PRO A 43 -3.65 25.56 -1.27
C PRO A 43 -2.31 25.91 -1.93
N HIS A 44 -1.76 25.01 -2.75
CA HIS A 44 -0.49 25.18 -3.44
C HIS A 44 -0.70 25.22 -4.95
N LYS A 45 -0.28 26.32 -5.61
CA LYS A 45 -0.45 26.54 -7.04
C LYS A 45 0.89 26.66 -7.79
N ALA A 46 2.01 26.67 -7.08
CA ALA A 46 3.33 26.76 -7.69
C ALA A 46 3.75 25.41 -8.32
N ALA A 47 4.87 25.41 -9.04
CA ALA A 47 5.47 24.19 -9.56
C ALA A 47 5.78 23.21 -8.42
N ILE A 48 5.59 21.92 -8.71
CA ILE A 48 5.73 20.83 -7.72
C ILE A 48 7.07 20.16 -7.97
N ASP A 49 7.94 20.18 -6.98
CA ASP A 49 9.24 19.52 -7.03
C ASP A 49 9.56 18.88 -5.65
N PRO A 50 8.85 17.78 -5.29
CA PRO A 50 9.08 17.12 -4.01
C PRO A 50 10.44 16.43 -3.98
N THR A 51 11.07 16.45 -2.81
CA THR A 51 12.32 15.70 -2.57
C THR A 51 12.08 14.27 -2.10
N LEU A 52 10.91 14.02 -1.53
CA LEU A 52 10.47 12.73 -1.01
C LEU A 52 9.05 12.41 -1.54
N ALA A 53 8.71 11.14 -1.75
CA ALA A 53 7.36 10.75 -2.11
C ALA A 53 6.92 9.47 -1.39
N TRP A 54 5.66 9.44 -0.96
CA TRP A 54 4.99 8.27 -0.40
C TRP A 54 3.88 7.80 -1.32
N MET A 55 4.13 6.70 -2.03
CA MET A 55 3.18 6.03 -2.89
C MET A 55 2.43 4.95 -2.10
N GLY A 56 1.40 5.37 -1.35
CA GLY A 56 0.60 4.49 -0.50
C GLY A 56 -0.37 3.61 -1.28
N LEU A 57 -1.01 2.64 -0.60
CA LEU A 57 -2.05 1.78 -1.19
C LEU A 57 -3.29 2.56 -1.65
N ASP A 58 -3.55 3.70 -1.04
CA ASP A 58 -4.63 4.62 -1.40
C ASP A 58 -4.49 5.18 -2.84
N LEU A 59 -3.26 5.19 -3.39
CA LEU A 59 -3.02 5.59 -4.78
C LEU A 59 -3.79 4.71 -5.79
N TYR A 60 -3.99 3.42 -5.51
CA TYR A 60 -4.77 2.51 -6.37
C TYR A 60 -6.25 2.88 -6.48
N ARG A 61 -6.77 3.63 -5.51
CA ARG A 61 -8.16 4.09 -5.47
C ARG A 61 -8.30 5.57 -5.82
N CYS A 62 -7.19 6.25 -6.10
CA CYS A 62 -7.17 7.67 -6.43
C CYS A 62 -7.53 7.87 -7.90
N PRO A 63 -8.61 8.63 -8.24
CA PRO A 63 -8.94 8.93 -9.63
C PRO A 63 -7.82 9.69 -10.37
N GLN A 64 -6.99 10.42 -9.64
CA GLN A 64 -5.89 11.21 -10.15
C GLN A 64 -4.51 10.54 -9.96
N ALA A 65 -4.46 9.21 -9.87
CA ALA A 65 -3.21 8.45 -9.69
C ALA A 65 -2.16 8.75 -10.77
N ALA A 66 -2.60 8.96 -12.02
CA ALA A 66 -1.71 9.34 -13.11
C ALA A 66 -1.04 10.70 -12.88
N LYS A 67 -1.78 11.70 -12.37
CA LYS A 67 -1.25 13.01 -12.03
C LYS A 67 -0.25 12.93 -10.87
N PHE A 68 -0.56 12.14 -9.85
CA PHE A 68 0.37 11.89 -8.75
C PHE A 68 1.67 11.26 -9.26
N SER A 69 1.55 10.20 -10.08
CA SER A 69 2.70 9.50 -10.66
C SER A 69 3.54 10.42 -11.55
N ALA A 70 2.91 11.30 -12.33
CA ALA A 70 3.60 12.32 -13.11
C ALA A 70 4.39 13.28 -12.19
N ALA A 71 3.77 13.79 -11.12
CA ALA A 71 4.45 14.65 -10.15
C ALA A 71 5.68 13.99 -9.51
N VAL A 72 5.62 12.68 -9.24
CA VAL A 72 6.78 11.90 -8.76
C VAL A 72 7.84 11.74 -9.84
N THR A 73 7.42 11.44 -11.07
CA THR A 73 8.36 11.19 -12.19
C THR A 73 9.06 12.46 -12.65
N ASP A 74 8.35 13.59 -12.69
CA ASP A 74 8.84 14.85 -13.23
C ASP A 74 9.66 15.66 -12.20
N ALA A 75 9.56 15.31 -10.90
CA ALA A 75 10.30 15.99 -9.84
C ALA A 75 11.81 15.88 -10.06
N ALA A 76 12.48 17.03 -10.26
CA ALA A 76 13.91 17.08 -10.55
C ALA A 76 14.78 16.74 -9.33
N ASN A 77 14.33 17.15 -8.14
CA ASN A 77 15.05 17.00 -6.88
C ASN A 77 14.60 15.78 -6.04
N LEU A 78 13.83 14.86 -6.62
CA LEU A 78 13.37 13.68 -5.92
C LEU A 78 14.55 12.78 -5.53
N ALA A 79 14.72 12.55 -4.23
CA ALA A 79 15.80 11.76 -3.68
C ALA A 79 15.34 10.39 -3.12
N TRP A 80 14.05 10.29 -2.70
CA TRP A 80 13.56 9.09 -2.05
C TRP A 80 12.08 8.84 -2.33
N VAL A 81 11.74 7.57 -2.54
CA VAL A 81 10.36 7.10 -2.71
C VAL A 81 10.11 5.89 -1.82
N GLN A 82 9.02 5.95 -1.04
CA GLN A 82 8.44 4.78 -0.38
C GLN A 82 7.29 4.26 -1.22
N THR A 83 7.33 3.00 -1.63
CA THR A 83 6.19 2.29 -2.20
C THR A 83 5.52 1.39 -1.17
N ALA A 84 4.20 1.23 -1.28
CA ALA A 84 3.44 0.29 -0.45
C ALA A 84 3.57 -1.17 -0.94
N LEU A 85 4.18 -1.40 -2.10
CA LEU A 85 4.32 -2.72 -2.70
C LEU A 85 5.68 -3.34 -2.35
N ALA A 86 5.70 -4.67 -2.27
CA ALA A 86 6.94 -5.44 -2.20
C ALA A 86 7.65 -5.45 -3.57
N GLY A 87 6.87 -5.57 -4.67
CA GLY A 87 7.39 -5.60 -6.04
C GLY A 87 7.70 -4.21 -6.59
N VAL A 88 8.81 -4.11 -7.32
CA VAL A 88 9.31 -2.85 -7.90
C VAL A 88 9.57 -2.96 -9.41
N GLU A 89 8.89 -3.89 -10.09
CA GLU A 89 9.09 -4.19 -11.50
C GLU A 89 8.46 -3.15 -12.44
N ALA A 90 7.53 -2.33 -11.94
CA ALA A 90 6.83 -1.33 -12.76
C ALA A 90 7.80 -0.34 -13.41
N PRO A 91 7.53 0.11 -14.66
CA PRO A 91 8.42 1.00 -15.40
C PRO A 91 8.79 2.30 -14.65
N ILE A 92 7.86 2.85 -13.86
CA ILE A 92 8.10 4.04 -13.04
C ILE A 92 9.28 3.83 -12.09
N TYR A 93 9.33 2.70 -11.39
CA TYR A 93 10.41 2.42 -10.42
C TYR A 93 11.76 2.26 -11.10
N ARG A 94 11.79 1.59 -12.27
CA ARG A 94 13.03 1.49 -13.07
C ARG A 94 13.53 2.87 -13.53
N GLY A 95 12.62 3.77 -13.90
CA GLY A 95 12.94 5.15 -14.26
C GLY A 95 13.55 5.92 -13.10
N LEU A 96 12.96 5.82 -11.92
CA LEU A 96 13.44 6.46 -10.69
C LEU A 96 14.81 5.94 -10.27
N LEU A 97 15.01 4.63 -10.29
CA LEU A 97 16.30 4.00 -9.96
C LEU A 97 17.42 4.43 -10.91
N LYS A 98 17.15 4.56 -12.22
CA LYS A 98 18.13 5.08 -13.19
C LYS A 98 18.56 6.51 -12.91
N ARG A 99 17.72 7.31 -12.25
CA ARG A 99 18.00 8.68 -11.81
C ARG A 99 18.73 8.74 -10.46
N GLY A 100 19.01 7.61 -9.83
CA GLY A 100 19.63 7.53 -8.51
C GLY A 100 18.68 7.79 -7.35
N VAL A 101 17.36 7.79 -7.58
CA VAL A 101 16.35 7.92 -6.51
C VAL A 101 16.38 6.66 -5.65
N ARG A 102 16.49 6.82 -4.32
CA ARG A 102 16.39 5.71 -3.37
C ARG A 102 14.96 5.21 -3.31
N LEU A 103 14.76 3.93 -3.60
CA LEU A 103 13.46 3.27 -3.54
C LEU A 103 13.40 2.34 -2.33
N CYS A 104 12.36 2.50 -1.49
CA CYS A 104 12.04 1.60 -0.40
C CYS A 104 10.70 0.92 -0.67
N SER A 105 10.66 -0.39 -0.47
CA SER A 105 9.44 -1.21 -0.54
C SER A 105 8.87 -1.46 0.86
N SER A 106 7.70 -2.11 0.94
CA SER A 106 7.04 -2.44 2.20
C SER A 106 6.48 -3.85 2.17
N ASP A 107 6.68 -4.57 3.25
CA ASP A 107 6.10 -5.87 3.55
C ASP A 107 4.92 -5.78 4.55
N ALA A 108 4.45 -4.57 4.84
CA ALA A 108 3.39 -4.32 5.85
C ALA A 108 2.09 -5.11 5.59
N GLN A 109 1.88 -5.62 4.38
CA GLN A 109 0.73 -6.44 4.00
C GLN A 109 0.92 -7.92 4.31
N ALA A 110 2.15 -8.38 4.53
CA ALA A 110 2.45 -9.81 4.67
C ALA A 110 1.66 -10.51 5.79
N PRO A 111 1.51 -9.96 7.01
CA PRO A 111 0.70 -10.59 8.05
C PRO A 111 -0.76 -10.79 7.64
N SER A 112 -1.40 -9.76 7.08
CA SER A 112 -2.80 -9.84 6.65
C SER A 112 -3.01 -10.83 5.50
N ILE A 113 -2.03 -10.94 4.59
CA ILE A 113 -2.05 -11.94 3.51
C ILE A 113 -1.89 -13.34 4.07
N ALA A 114 -0.99 -13.55 5.03
CA ALA A 114 -0.79 -14.83 5.70
C ALA A 114 -2.06 -15.28 6.42
N ASP A 115 -2.69 -14.40 7.20
CA ASP A 115 -3.96 -14.68 7.89
C ASP A 115 -5.06 -15.08 6.90
N PHE A 116 -5.18 -14.33 5.78
CA PHE A 116 -6.15 -14.65 4.74
C PHE A 116 -5.91 -16.03 4.12
N ILE A 117 -4.66 -16.36 3.79
CA ILE A 117 -4.30 -17.67 3.20
C ILE A 117 -4.63 -18.80 4.18
N VAL A 118 -4.22 -18.67 5.44
CA VAL A 118 -4.51 -19.67 6.46
C VAL A 118 -6.03 -19.83 6.65
N GLY A 119 -6.77 -18.72 6.70
CA GLY A 119 -8.23 -18.73 6.79
C GLY A 119 -8.88 -19.46 5.61
N CYS A 120 -8.44 -19.20 4.38
CA CYS A 120 -8.95 -19.88 3.18
C CYS A 120 -8.66 -21.40 3.21
N VAL A 121 -7.44 -21.78 3.57
CA VAL A 121 -7.05 -23.21 3.63
C VAL A 121 -7.83 -23.94 4.72
N LEU A 122 -7.95 -23.34 5.91
CA LEU A 122 -8.77 -23.89 6.98
C LEU A 122 -10.23 -24.01 6.55
N GLY A 123 -10.79 -22.97 5.93
CA GLY A 123 -12.16 -22.99 5.43
C GLY A 123 -12.40 -24.13 4.43
N HIS A 124 -11.45 -24.36 3.54
CA HIS A 124 -11.49 -25.45 2.58
C HIS A 124 -11.37 -26.83 3.25
N PHE A 125 -10.36 -27.02 4.12
CA PHE A 125 -10.09 -28.31 4.77
C PHE A 125 -11.19 -28.69 5.76
N GLN A 126 -11.75 -27.72 6.47
CA GLN A 126 -12.86 -27.90 7.40
C GLN A 126 -14.23 -27.89 6.70
N GLN A 127 -14.27 -27.74 5.39
CA GLN A 127 -15.50 -27.69 4.58
C GLN A 127 -16.55 -26.70 5.13
N TYR A 128 -16.13 -25.48 5.47
CA TYR A 128 -17.01 -24.47 6.10
C TYR A 128 -18.27 -24.18 5.28
N ALA A 129 -18.16 -24.08 3.95
CA ALA A 129 -19.32 -23.83 3.11
C ALA A 129 -20.38 -24.91 3.25
N ARG A 130 -19.97 -26.19 3.29
CA ARG A 130 -20.89 -27.33 3.50
C ARG A 130 -21.51 -27.31 4.89
N ARG A 131 -20.71 -27.02 5.92
CA ARG A 131 -21.20 -26.93 7.30
C ARG A 131 -22.23 -25.82 7.46
N LEU A 132 -21.99 -24.65 6.86
CA LEU A 132 -22.94 -23.52 6.88
C LEU A 132 -24.24 -23.86 6.13
N ALA A 133 -24.17 -24.55 5.00
CA ALA A 133 -25.36 -25.01 4.29
C ALA A 133 -26.20 -25.99 5.14
N LEU A 134 -25.57 -27.01 5.73
CA LEU A 134 -26.25 -27.94 6.63
C LEU A 134 -26.88 -27.23 7.84
N GLN A 135 -26.18 -26.23 8.39
CA GLN A 135 -26.71 -25.42 9.49
C GLN A 135 -27.93 -24.59 9.05
N ALA A 136 -27.92 -23.99 7.87
CA ALA A 136 -29.05 -23.25 7.32
C ALA A 136 -30.27 -24.15 7.13
N ASP A 137 -30.05 -25.38 6.66
CA ASP A 137 -31.09 -26.42 6.47
C ASP A 137 -31.49 -27.12 7.77
N LYS A 138 -30.88 -26.76 8.91
CA LYS A 138 -31.08 -27.42 10.23
C LYS A 138 -30.83 -28.93 10.19
N VAL A 139 -29.90 -29.39 9.36
CA VAL A 139 -29.51 -30.79 9.22
C VAL A 139 -28.24 -31.05 10.02
N TRP A 140 -28.34 -31.99 10.96
CA TRP A 140 -27.17 -32.54 11.68
C TRP A 140 -26.59 -33.71 10.89
N GLN A 141 -25.40 -33.51 10.30
CA GLN A 141 -24.68 -34.52 9.54
C GLN A 141 -23.18 -34.40 9.80
N PRO A 142 -22.45 -35.50 10.07
CA PRO A 142 -20.99 -35.50 10.09
C PRO A 142 -20.44 -35.04 8.75
N VAL A 143 -19.37 -34.22 8.80
CA VAL A 143 -18.66 -33.75 7.63
C VAL A 143 -17.20 -34.08 7.81
N ASP A 144 -16.64 -34.84 6.86
CA ASP A 144 -15.21 -35.13 6.83
C ASP A 144 -14.37 -33.86 6.75
N PHE A 145 -13.22 -33.86 7.38
CA PHE A 145 -12.30 -32.73 7.36
C PHE A 145 -10.85 -33.21 7.28
N ARG A 146 -9.96 -32.30 6.98
CA ARG A 146 -8.51 -32.52 6.99
C ARG A 146 -7.83 -31.56 7.97
N GLU A 147 -6.75 -32.04 8.58
CA GLU A 147 -5.89 -31.23 9.44
C GLU A 147 -4.77 -30.58 8.63
N LEU A 148 -4.31 -29.41 9.05
CA LEU A 148 -3.19 -28.73 8.40
C LEU A 148 -1.89 -29.53 8.51
N SER A 149 -1.68 -30.17 9.65
CA SER A 149 -0.45 -30.92 9.99
C SER A 149 -0.17 -32.12 9.09
N SER A 150 -1.21 -32.68 8.46
CA SER A 150 -1.10 -33.87 7.59
C SER A 150 -0.88 -33.53 6.10
N ASN A 151 -0.61 -32.27 5.76
CA ASN A 151 -0.51 -31.84 4.38
C ASN A 151 0.85 -31.25 4.05
N HIS A 152 1.26 -31.39 2.78
CA HIS A 152 2.43 -30.71 2.24
C HIS A 152 2.02 -29.37 1.64
N TRP A 153 2.78 -28.33 1.94
CA TRP A 153 2.55 -26.98 1.48
C TRP A 153 3.60 -26.58 0.45
N LEU A 154 3.16 -26.07 -0.68
CA LEU A 154 4.02 -25.40 -1.63
C LEU A 154 3.72 -23.90 -1.55
N ILE A 155 4.73 -23.12 -1.17
CA ILE A 155 4.64 -21.65 -1.12
C ILE A 155 5.41 -21.11 -2.32
N ILE A 156 4.70 -20.35 -3.18
CA ILE A 156 5.29 -19.69 -4.34
C ILE A 156 5.40 -18.20 -4.02
N GLY A 157 6.60 -17.62 -4.18
CA GLY A 157 6.84 -16.21 -3.86
C GLY A 157 7.28 -16.00 -2.42
N TYR A 158 8.29 -16.75 -2.00
CA TYR A 158 8.99 -16.50 -0.75
C TYR A 158 10.15 -15.52 -1.00
N ALA A 159 10.14 -14.37 -0.32
CA ALA A 159 11.20 -13.36 -0.35
C ALA A 159 11.56 -12.91 1.06
#